data_589c3f0ff110a8f1e9f54138285c2689
#
_entry.id   589c3f0ff110a8f1e9f54138285c2689
#
_cell.length_a   1.000
_cell.length_b   1.000
_cell.length_c   1.000
_cell.angle_alpha   90.00
_cell.angle_beta   90.00
_cell.angle_gamma   90.00
#
_symmetry.space_group_name_H-M   'P 1'
#
loop_
_entity.id
_entity.type
_entity.pdbx_description
1 polymer ?
#
loop_
_entity_poly.entity_id
_entity_poly.type
_entity_poly.pdbx_seq_one_letter_code
_entity_poly.pdbx_strand_id
1 'polypeptide(L)'
;MTVWEIYRFIEFRANKDQSGRSYTPEQFNLACKAVNIEYFKLKAGLPEEYRVGAPMPRQAWQLTQKITDDLRMFMHVMGIDGPQLQINRFGLATLPANYVRESSIMYDNGQTVGCTTEEGWVPVEVVTDAVWADRIGSSLKYPDKENPICRFIGSRVEFRPKIPSVNMTYLRMPNPAILGYTIDSNNDIVYNPATSTQFEWPEDTHTDIANWLVSWLAENLNTPMLIQQAERRKMQGQ
;
A
#
# COMPACT_ATOMS: atom_id res chain seq x y z
N MET A 1 3.16 -18.61 6.03
CA MET A 1 4.61 -18.95 5.87
C MET A 1 5.45 -17.81 6.42
N THR A 2 6.50 -18.11 7.17
CA THR A 2 7.48 -17.13 7.63
C THR A 2 8.44 -16.71 6.49
N VAL A 3 9.13 -15.58 6.64
CA VAL A 3 10.13 -15.13 5.67
C VAL A 3 11.26 -16.16 5.49
N TRP A 4 11.61 -16.89 6.56
CA TRP A 4 12.56 -18.00 6.52
C TRP A 4 12.06 -19.20 5.72
N GLU A 5 10.80 -19.60 5.91
CA GLU A 5 10.20 -20.68 5.14
C GLU A 5 10.13 -20.35 3.65
N ILE A 6 9.80 -19.08 3.32
CA ILE A 6 9.82 -18.63 1.92
C ILE A 6 11.24 -18.67 1.34
N TYR A 7 12.24 -18.22 2.10
CA TYR A 7 13.64 -18.31 1.70
C TYR A 7 14.05 -19.75 1.39
N ARG A 8 13.77 -20.68 2.32
CA ARG A 8 14.05 -22.12 2.15
C ARG A 8 13.27 -22.74 1.00
N PHE A 9 12.03 -22.35 0.80
CA PHE A 9 11.23 -22.81 -0.33
C PHE A 9 11.85 -22.40 -1.67
N ILE A 10 12.36 -21.19 -1.78
CA ILE A 10 13.02 -20.70 -3.00
C ILE A 10 14.36 -21.41 -3.21
N GLU A 11 15.17 -21.59 -2.14
CA GLU A 11 16.40 -22.39 -2.22
C GLU A 11 16.14 -23.81 -2.73
N PHE A 12 15.14 -24.48 -2.17
CA PHE A 12 14.76 -25.82 -2.62
C PHE A 12 14.38 -25.84 -4.10
N ARG A 13 13.69 -24.82 -4.59
CA ARG A 13 13.32 -24.71 -6.01
C ARG A 13 14.51 -24.35 -6.91
N ALA A 14 15.39 -23.47 -6.47
CA ALA A 14 16.59 -23.10 -7.21
C ALA A 14 17.61 -24.24 -7.29
N ASN A 15 17.83 -24.99 -6.20
CA ASN A 15 18.75 -26.12 -6.15
C ASN A 15 18.32 -27.31 -7.04
N LYS A 16 17.02 -27.42 -7.35
CA LYS A 16 16.50 -28.48 -8.20
C LYS A 16 16.97 -28.37 -9.66
N ASP A 17 17.41 -27.19 -10.07
CA ASP A 17 17.85 -26.94 -11.46
C ASP A 17 19.37 -27.07 -11.67
N GLN A 18 20.12 -27.61 -10.71
CA GLN A 18 21.55 -27.97 -10.82
C GLN A 18 22.48 -26.86 -11.36
N SER A 19 22.06 -25.61 -11.36
CA SER A 19 22.85 -24.53 -11.97
C SER A 19 23.99 -24.00 -11.09
N GLY A 20 24.13 -24.49 -9.86
CA GLY A 20 25.21 -24.14 -8.94
C GLY A 20 25.27 -22.66 -8.51
N ARG A 21 24.29 -21.87 -8.90
CA ARG A 21 24.18 -20.45 -8.53
C ARG A 21 23.15 -20.30 -7.42
N SER A 22 23.61 -20.10 -6.19
CA SER A 22 22.78 -19.68 -5.07
C SER A 22 22.72 -18.15 -5.01
N TYR A 23 21.59 -17.62 -4.59
CA TYR A 23 21.44 -16.20 -4.28
C TYR A 23 21.82 -15.97 -2.81
N THR A 24 22.31 -14.76 -2.52
CA THR A 24 22.64 -14.36 -1.15
C THR A 24 21.39 -13.87 -0.40
N PRO A 25 21.37 -13.93 0.95
CA PRO A 25 20.29 -13.35 1.74
C PRO A 25 20.05 -11.86 1.47
N GLU A 26 21.09 -11.12 1.09
CA GLU A 26 20.98 -9.71 0.69
C GLU A 26 20.21 -9.56 -0.63
N GLN A 27 20.51 -10.41 -1.62
CA GLN A 27 19.76 -10.45 -2.89
C GLN A 27 18.31 -10.86 -2.66
N PHE A 28 18.05 -11.80 -1.75
CA PHE A 28 16.70 -12.15 -1.34
C PHE A 28 15.98 -10.98 -0.70
N ASN A 29 16.60 -10.25 0.22
CA ASN A 29 16.01 -9.07 0.85
C ASN A 29 15.69 -7.96 -0.17
N LEU A 30 16.56 -7.77 -1.16
CA LEU A 30 16.30 -6.84 -2.26
C LEU A 30 15.10 -7.30 -3.11
N ALA A 31 15.04 -8.59 -3.43
CA ALA A 31 13.91 -9.19 -4.14
C ALA A 31 12.60 -9.04 -3.34
N CYS A 32 12.61 -9.31 -2.03
CA CYS A 32 11.45 -9.13 -1.16
C CYS A 32 10.92 -7.69 -1.22
N LYS A 33 11.80 -6.70 -1.19
CA LYS A 33 11.41 -5.29 -1.30
C LYS A 33 10.79 -4.97 -2.65
N ALA A 34 11.38 -5.42 -3.75
CA ALA A 34 10.88 -5.18 -5.09
C ALA A 34 9.53 -5.86 -5.31
N VAL A 35 9.45 -7.16 -5.02
CA VAL A 35 8.23 -7.97 -5.18
C VAL A 35 7.09 -7.47 -4.30
N ASN A 36 7.36 -7.06 -3.06
CA ASN A 36 6.34 -6.50 -2.17
C ASN A 36 5.69 -5.25 -2.77
N ILE A 37 6.49 -4.36 -3.37
CA ILE A 37 5.98 -3.16 -4.04
C ILE A 37 5.19 -3.51 -5.30
N GLU A 38 5.70 -4.42 -6.13
CA GLU A 38 5.02 -4.84 -7.36
C GLU A 38 3.70 -5.54 -7.06
N TYR A 39 3.69 -6.46 -6.10
CA TYR A 39 2.49 -7.17 -5.69
C TYR A 39 1.44 -6.22 -5.10
N PHE A 40 1.88 -5.25 -4.29
CA PHE A 40 1.01 -4.21 -3.78
C PHE A 40 0.39 -3.37 -4.91
N LYS A 41 1.20 -2.96 -5.89
CA LYS A 41 0.72 -2.22 -7.06
C LYS A 41 -0.31 -3.02 -7.87
N LEU A 42 -0.06 -4.31 -8.07
CA LEU A 42 -1.00 -5.21 -8.75
C LEU A 42 -2.34 -5.28 -8.01
N LYS A 43 -2.31 -5.48 -6.67
CA LYS A 43 -3.53 -5.56 -5.85
C LYS A 43 -4.22 -4.22 -5.67
N ALA A 44 -3.48 -3.11 -5.63
CA ALA A 44 -4.04 -1.76 -5.55
C ALA A 44 -4.75 -1.31 -6.85
N GLY A 45 -4.78 -2.16 -7.87
CA GLY A 45 -5.50 -1.90 -9.10
C GLY A 45 -4.97 -0.67 -9.82
N LEU A 46 -3.66 -0.60 -10.04
CA LEU A 46 -3.12 0.41 -10.92
C LEU A 46 -3.70 0.19 -12.33
N PRO A 47 -4.28 1.22 -12.95
CA PRO A 47 -5.09 1.10 -14.15
C PRO A 47 -4.23 0.94 -15.42
N GLU A 48 -3.30 0.01 -15.47
CA GLU A 48 -2.64 -0.35 -16.73
C GLU A 48 -3.65 -0.94 -17.73
N GLU A 49 -4.81 -1.42 -17.24
CA GLU A 49 -5.92 -1.90 -18.06
C GLU A 49 -7.00 -0.85 -18.37
N TYR A 50 -6.91 0.37 -17.82
CA TYR A 50 -7.85 1.43 -18.14
C TYR A 50 -7.56 1.99 -19.55
N ARG A 51 -8.06 1.29 -20.54
CA ARG A 51 -8.10 1.81 -21.93
C ARG A 51 -9.21 2.84 -22.02
N VAL A 52 -8.83 4.09 -22.23
CA VAL A 52 -9.78 5.18 -22.50
C VAL A 52 -10.73 4.77 -23.61
N GLY A 53 -12.04 4.74 -23.32
CA GLY A 53 -13.08 4.38 -24.30
C GLY A 53 -13.57 2.93 -24.27
N ALA A 54 -12.99 2.06 -23.44
CA ALA A 54 -13.57 0.73 -23.20
C ALA A 54 -14.71 0.84 -22.18
N PRO A 55 -15.91 0.26 -22.44
CA PRO A 55 -16.97 0.24 -21.45
C PRO A 55 -16.50 -0.57 -20.24
N MET A 56 -16.62 -0.01 -19.03
CA MET A 56 -16.35 -0.74 -17.81
C MET A 56 -17.22 -1.99 -17.73
N PRO A 57 -16.65 -3.19 -17.55
CA PRO A 57 -17.46 -4.39 -17.40
C PRO A 57 -18.36 -4.25 -16.17
N ARG A 58 -19.57 -4.80 -16.22
CA ARG A 58 -20.52 -4.82 -15.09
C ARG A 58 -19.95 -5.49 -13.81
N GLN A 59 -18.84 -6.21 -13.94
CA GLN A 59 -18.08 -6.81 -12.83
C GLN A 59 -17.19 -5.81 -12.06
N ALA A 60 -17.06 -4.56 -12.50
CA ALA A 60 -16.21 -3.56 -11.83
C ALA A 60 -16.58 -3.34 -10.36
N TRP A 61 -17.85 -3.43 -10.00
CA TRP A 61 -18.30 -3.35 -8.61
C TRP A 61 -17.73 -4.48 -7.73
N GLN A 62 -17.84 -5.74 -8.17
CA GLN A 62 -17.32 -6.89 -7.42
C GLN A 62 -15.79 -6.88 -7.34
N LEU A 63 -15.14 -6.44 -8.41
CA LEU A 63 -13.68 -6.27 -8.45
C LEU A 63 -13.22 -5.18 -7.47
N THR A 64 -13.94 -4.07 -7.39
CA THR A 64 -13.64 -2.98 -6.46
C THR A 64 -13.77 -3.43 -5.01
N GLN A 65 -14.79 -4.20 -4.66
CA GLN A 65 -14.97 -4.74 -3.32
C GLN A 65 -13.87 -5.74 -2.96
N LYS A 66 -13.53 -6.65 -3.88
CA LYS A 66 -12.42 -7.60 -3.68
C LYS A 66 -11.09 -6.88 -3.46
N ILE A 67 -10.79 -5.85 -4.25
CA ILE A 67 -9.60 -5.03 -4.07
C ILE A 67 -9.59 -4.36 -2.69
N THR A 68 -10.74 -3.84 -2.26
CA THR A 68 -10.88 -3.23 -0.94
C THR A 68 -10.66 -4.27 0.17
N ASP A 69 -11.19 -5.48 0.04
CA ASP A 69 -11.01 -6.56 1.01
C ASP A 69 -9.55 -7.04 1.04
N ASP A 70 -8.91 -7.23 -0.10
CA ASP A 70 -7.50 -7.63 -0.20
C ASP A 70 -6.54 -6.59 0.42
N LEU A 71 -6.89 -5.30 0.35
CA LEU A 71 -6.08 -4.20 0.85
C LEU A 71 -6.49 -3.71 2.25
N ARG A 72 -7.55 -4.27 2.84
CA ARG A 72 -8.10 -3.82 4.13
C ARG A 72 -7.05 -3.76 5.25
N MET A 73 -6.12 -4.70 5.28
CA MET A 73 -5.04 -4.73 6.27
C MET A 73 -4.03 -3.58 6.15
N PHE A 74 -3.99 -2.91 5.00
CA PHE A 74 -3.15 -1.74 4.76
C PHE A 74 -3.92 -0.42 4.89
N MET A 75 -5.22 -0.48 5.20
CA MET A 75 -5.99 0.71 5.54
C MET A 75 -5.64 1.15 6.95
N HIS A 76 -5.28 2.41 7.09
CA HIS A 76 -4.92 3.03 8.36
C HIS A 76 -5.84 4.21 8.63
N VAL A 77 -6.41 4.26 9.85
CA VAL A 77 -7.34 5.31 10.27
C VAL A 77 -6.65 6.21 11.29
N MET A 78 -6.21 7.38 10.85
CA MET A 78 -5.69 8.40 11.78
C MET A 78 -6.79 8.88 12.71
N GLY A 79 -6.49 8.99 13.99
CA GLY A 79 -7.47 9.32 15.02
C GLY A 79 -8.00 8.08 15.78
N ILE A 80 -7.93 6.87 15.19
CA ILE A 80 -8.23 5.60 15.83
C ILE A 80 -6.94 4.79 16.06
N ASP A 81 -6.17 4.57 14.98
CA ASP A 81 -4.93 3.79 15.04
C ASP A 81 -3.70 4.63 15.42
N GLY A 82 -3.90 5.94 15.64
CA GLY A 82 -2.83 6.88 15.94
C GLY A 82 -3.34 8.32 16.06
N PRO A 83 -2.46 9.31 16.15
CA PRO A 83 -2.87 10.70 16.26
C PRO A 83 -3.59 11.17 15.00
N GLN A 84 -4.54 12.10 15.18
CA GLN A 84 -5.18 12.81 14.08
C GLN A 84 -4.14 13.58 13.23
N LEU A 85 -4.44 13.77 11.97
CA LEU A 85 -3.64 14.62 11.09
C LEU A 85 -3.73 16.07 11.55
N GLN A 86 -2.64 16.60 12.08
CA GLN A 86 -2.57 17.96 12.61
C GLN A 86 -2.36 18.97 11.48
N ILE A 87 -3.15 20.04 11.51
CA ILE A 87 -3.11 21.09 10.50
C ILE A 87 -2.51 22.35 11.14
N ASN A 88 -1.49 22.89 10.51
CA ASN A 88 -0.79 24.06 11.01
C ASN A 88 -1.61 25.36 10.79
N ARG A 89 -1.12 26.50 11.35
CA ARG A 89 -1.75 27.81 11.23
C ARG A 89 -1.96 28.32 9.79
N PHE A 90 -1.29 27.72 8.82
CA PHE A 90 -1.44 28.05 7.40
C PHE A 90 -2.49 27.19 6.69
N GLY A 91 -3.07 26.21 7.38
CA GLY A 91 -4.02 25.26 6.80
C GLY A 91 -3.35 24.09 6.09
N LEU A 92 -2.07 23.81 6.40
CA LEU A 92 -1.29 22.74 5.79
C LEU A 92 -1.05 21.61 6.78
N ALA A 93 -1.20 20.39 6.32
CA ALA A 93 -0.80 19.17 7.03
C ALA A 93 0.24 18.38 6.22
N THR A 94 1.13 17.68 6.91
CA THR A 94 2.12 16.80 6.27
C THR A 94 1.61 15.38 6.25
N LEU A 95 1.61 14.74 5.07
CA LEU A 95 1.22 13.35 4.91
C LEU A 95 2.21 12.40 5.60
N PRO A 96 1.74 11.25 6.10
CA PRO A 96 2.61 10.19 6.60
C PRO A 96 3.57 9.69 5.50
N ALA A 97 4.77 9.25 5.90
CA ALA A 97 5.78 8.78 4.96
C ALA A 97 5.36 7.51 4.18
N ASN A 98 4.47 6.71 4.77
CA ASN A 98 3.93 5.48 4.17
C ASN A 98 2.59 5.70 3.43
N TYR A 99 2.14 6.94 3.28
CA TYR A 99 0.92 7.28 2.56
C TYR A 99 1.00 6.91 1.08
N VAL A 100 -0.04 6.29 0.57
CA VAL A 100 -0.18 5.95 -0.86
C VAL A 100 -1.39 6.67 -1.48
N ARG A 101 -2.57 6.50 -0.88
CA ARG A 101 -3.83 7.08 -1.37
C ARG A 101 -4.79 7.32 -0.21
N GLU A 102 -5.54 8.40 -0.29
CA GLU A 102 -6.65 8.65 0.62
C GLU A 102 -7.86 7.76 0.29
N SER A 103 -8.61 7.42 1.33
CA SER A 103 -9.92 6.78 1.21
C SER A 103 -11.02 7.74 1.66
N SER A 104 -10.83 8.38 2.82
CA SER A 104 -11.76 9.39 3.33
C SER A 104 -11.04 10.37 4.26
N ILE A 105 -11.54 11.60 4.30
CA ILE A 105 -11.09 12.62 5.25
C ILE A 105 -12.33 13.17 5.93
N MET A 106 -12.33 13.13 7.26
CA MET A 106 -13.45 13.55 8.10
C MET A 106 -12.97 14.62 9.08
N TYR A 107 -13.78 15.65 9.26
CA TYR A 107 -13.56 16.73 10.22
C TYR A 107 -14.66 16.75 11.27
N ASP A 108 -14.29 16.79 12.54
CA ASP A 108 -15.24 17.03 13.62
C ASP A 108 -15.48 18.56 13.74
N ASN A 109 -16.70 18.98 13.39
CA ASN A 109 -17.08 20.40 13.46
C ASN A 109 -17.57 20.83 14.87
N GLY A 110 -17.57 19.90 15.82
CA GLY A 110 -18.03 20.14 17.21
C GLY A 110 -19.53 20.36 17.35
N GLN A 111 -20.31 20.10 16.31
CA GLN A 111 -21.78 20.19 16.36
C GLN A 111 -22.39 18.84 16.71
N THR A 112 -23.40 18.87 17.55
CA THR A 112 -24.23 17.68 17.85
C THR A 112 -25.21 17.44 16.71
N VAL A 113 -25.18 16.26 16.13
CA VAL A 113 -26.13 15.86 15.07
C VAL A 113 -27.38 15.28 15.72
N GLY A 114 -28.50 16.03 15.61
CA GLY A 114 -29.81 15.59 16.10
C GLY A 114 -29.96 15.66 17.65
N CYS A 115 -30.73 14.72 18.21
CA CYS A 115 -30.98 14.64 19.66
C CYS A 115 -29.99 13.72 20.40
N THR A 116 -28.94 13.26 19.74
CA THR A 116 -27.88 12.41 20.27
C THR A 116 -26.62 13.22 20.54
N THR A 117 -25.83 12.81 21.53
CA THR A 117 -24.50 13.39 21.83
C THR A 117 -23.42 12.90 20.86
N GLU A 118 -23.81 12.52 19.64
CA GLU A 118 -22.83 12.08 18.64
C GLU A 118 -22.09 13.26 18.02
N GLU A 119 -20.79 13.10 17.85
CA GLU A 119 -19.90 14.09 17.23
C GLU A 119 -20.31 14.34 15.79
N GLY A 120 -20.36 15.62 15.41
CA GLY A 120 -20.70 16.03 14.05
C GLY A 120 -19.56 15.88 13.07
N TRP A 121 -19.37 14.68 12.56
CA TRP A 121 -18.37 14.41 11.53
C TRP A 121 -18.82 14.90 10.16
N VAL A 122 -18.03 15.77 9.55
CA VAL A 122 -18.28 16.34 8.22
C VAL A 122 -17.21 15.80 7.25
N PRO A 123 -17.61 15.28 6.09
CA PRO A 123 -16.65 14.86 5.07
C PRO A 123 -15.93 16.07 4.47
N VAL A 124 -14.61 15.95 4.31
CA VAL A 124 -13.79 16.97 3.62
C VAL A 124 -13.70 16.59 2.14
N GLU A 125 -14.14 17.47 1.28
CA GLU A 125 -14.09 17.22 -0.16
C GLU A 125 -12.68 17.40 -0.71
N VAL A 126 -12.14 16.40 -1.38
CA VAL A 126 -10.87 16.48 -2.11
C VAL A 126 -11.11 17.09 -3.47
N VAL A 127 -10.49 18.21 -3.75
CA VAL A 127 -10.70 18.96 -4.99
C VAL A 127 -9.41 19.09 -5.81
N THR A 128 -9.57 19.26 -7.12
CA THR A 128 -8.45 19.58 -8.03
C THR A 128 -8.06 21.06 -7.88
N ASP A 129 -6.85 21.42 -8.33
CA ASP A 129 -6.37 22.81 -8.27
C ASP A 129 -7.28 23.80 -8.99
N ALA A 130 -7.91 23.38 -10.09
CA ALA A 130 -8.85 24.24 -10.83
C ALA A 130 -10.12 24.53 -10.02
N VAL A 131 -10.73 23.50 -9.41
CA VAL A 131 -11.89 23.64 -8.54
C VAL A 131 -11.54 24.41 -7.26
N TRP A 132 -10.36 24.18 -6.72
CA TRP A 132 -9.85 24.95 -5.58
C TRP A 132 -9.80 26.44 -5.87
N ALA A 133 -9.19 26.83 -7.00
CA ALA A 133 -9.10 28.25 -7.39
C ALA A 133 -10.50 28.89 -7.60
N ASP A 134 -11.42 28.18 -8.25
CA ASP A 134 -12.80 28.64 -8.44
C ASP A 134 -13.53 28.86 -7.11
N ARG A 135 -13.41 27.90 -6.18
CA ARG A 135 -14.09 28.00 -4.87
C ARG A 135 -13.52 29.11 -3.99
N ILE A 136 -12.20 29.25 -3.93
CA ILE A 136 -11.55 30.30 -3.13
C ILE A 136 -11.83 31.69 -3.70
N GLY A 137 -11.96 31.82 -5.03
CA GLY A 137 -12.30 33.08 -5.70
C GLY A 137 -13.79 33.47 -5.64
N SER A 138 -14.67 32.54 -5.26
CA SER A 138 -16.11 32.75 -5.26
C SER A 138 -16.65 33.09 -3.87
N SER A 139 -17.36 34.21 -3.73
CA SER A 139 -18.01 34.55 -2.47
C SER A 139 -19.19 33.62 -2.12
N LEU A 140 -19.82 32.99 -3.11
CA LEU A 140 -20.99 32.10 -2.93
C LEU A 140 -20.58 30.64 -2.65
N LYS A 141 -19.41 30.22 -3.13
CA LYS A 141 -18.90 28.83 -3.00
C LYS A 141 -17.70 28.74 -2.06
N TYR A 142 -17.43 29.79 -1.30
CA TYR A 142 -16.29 29.83 -0.40
C TYR A 142 -16.43 28.71 0.67
N PRO A 143 -15.39 27.93 0.92
CA PRO A 143 -15.45 26.83 1.88
C PRO A 143 -15.69 27.32 3.30
N ASP A 144 -16.58 26.62 4.00
CA ASP A 144 -16.90 26.85 5.41
C ASP A 144 -16.68 25.57 6.24
N LYS A 145 -17.02 25.60 7.54
CA LYS A 145 -16.85 24.44 8.43
C LYS A 145 -17.84 23.32 8.14
N GLU A 146 -18.93 23.58 7.45
CA GLU A 146 -19.92 22.58 7.07
C GLU A 146 -19.57 21.92 5.73
N ASN A 147 -18.80 22.63 4.88
CA ASN A 147 -18.35 22.16 3.57
C ASN A 147 -16.84 22.41 3.39
N PRO A 148 -15.99 21.78 4.21
CA PRO A 148 -14.55 21.95 4.09
C PRO A 148 -14.01 21.26 2.84
N ILE A 149 -13.00 21.88 2.24
CA ILE A 149 -12.31 21.30 1.08
C ILE A 149 -10.83 21.13 1.38
N CYS A 150 -10.21 20.19 0.67
CA CYS A 150 -8.76 20.05 0.70
C CYS A 150 -8.21 19.77 -0.71
N ARG A 151 -6.91 20.06 -0.89
CA ARG A 151 -6.15 19.65 -2.06
C ARG A 151 -4.80 19.09 -1.66
N PHE A 152 -4.26 18.19 -2.48
CA PHE A 152 -2.95 17.60 -2.28
C PHE A 152 -1.88 18.40 -3.02
N ILE A 153 -0.79 18.75 -2.32
CA ILE A 153 0.33 19.50 -2.87
C ILE A 153 1.63 18.76 -2.49
N GLY A 154 2.12 17.89 -3.38
CA GLY A 154 3.28 17.03 -3.11
C GLY A 154 3.05 16.15 -1.89
N SER A 155 3.88 16.28 -0.85
CA SER A 155 3.76 15.53 0.42
C SER A 155 2.87 16.23 1.47
N ARG A 156 2.07 17.21 1.08
CA ARG A 156 1.22 18.00 1.99
C ARG A 156 -0.20 18.06 1.48
N VAL A 157 -1.12 18.33 2.41
CA VAL A 157 -2.53 18.61 2.12
C VAL A 157 -2.86 20.03 2.63
N GLU A 158 -3.49 20.81 1.79
CA GLU A 158 -4.00 22.14 2.16
C GLU A 158 -5.50 22.09 2.39
N PHE A 159 -5.97 22.65 3.51
CA PHE A 159 -7.37 22.67 3.92
C PHE A 159 -7.95 24.09 3.92
N ARG A 160 -9.19 24.22 3.51
CA ARG A 160 -10.02 25.42 3.71
C ARG A 160 -11.42 24.99 4.16
N PRO A 161 -11.99 25.67 5.17
CA PRO A 161 -11.32 26.67 6.03
C PRO A 161 -10.15 26.07 6.81
N LYS A 162 -9.43 26.89 7.56
CA LYS A 162 -8.35 26.43 8.44
C LYS A 162 -8.98 25.73 9.65
N ILE A 163 -8.93 24.41 9.65
CA ILE A 163 -9.41 23.53 10.73
C ILE A 163 -8.20 22.99 11.52
N PRO A 164 -8.35 22.60 12.81
CA PRO A 164 -7.20 22.20 13.64
C PRO A 164 -6.65 20.82 13.32
N SER A 165 -7.52 19.86 13.08
CA SER A 165 -7.15 18.46 12.81
C SER A 165 -8.25 17.75 12.04
N VAL A 166 -7.91 16.65 11.41
CA VAL A 166 -8.85 15.77 10.70
C VAL A 166 -8.51 14.31 10.97
N ASN A 167 -9.52 13.46 10.88
CA ASN A 167 -9.35 12.01 10.78
C ASN A 167 -9.23 11.65 9.30
N MET A 168 -8.13 11.01 8.94
CA MET A 168 -7.89 10.58 7.58
C MET A 168 -7.74 9.07 7.53
N THR A 169 -8.56 8.42 6.72
CA THR A 169 -8.39 7.02 6.35
C THR A 169 -7.60 6.97 5.04
N TYR A 170 -6.50 6.23 5.04
CA TYR A 170 -5.65 6.13 3.88
C TYR A 170 -5.06 4.73 3.72
N LEU A 171 -4.72 4.40 2.49
CA LEU A 171 -3.98 3.21 2.15
C LEU A 171 -2.49 3.47 2.38
N ARG A 172 -1.86 2.67 3.25
CA ARG A 172 -0.42 2.75 3.51
C ARG A 172 0.36 1.74 2.67
N MET A 173 1.61 2.05 2.39
CA MET A 173 2.54 1.10 1.81
C MET A 173 2.84 -0.02 2.83
N PRO A 174 2.80 -1.31 2.43
CA PRO A 174 3.25 -2.40 3.28
C PRO A 174 4.74 -2.29 3.58
N ASN A 175 5.12 -2.63 4.81
CA ASN A 175 6.53 -2.69 5.18
C ASN A 175 7.23 -3.83 4.41
N PRO A 176 8.48 -3.61 3.97
CA PRO A 176 9.24 -4.67 3.30
C PRO A 176 9.55 -5.80 4.29
N ALA A 177 9.36 -7.05 3.85
CA ALA A 177 9.85 -8.20 4.59
C ALA A 177 11.38 -8.24 4.53
N ILE A 178 12.01 -8.59 5.65
CA ILE A 178 13.46 -8.66 5.80
C ILE A 178 13.82 -9.99 6.45
N LEU A 179 14.68 -10.74 5.81
CA LEU A 179 15.31 -11.91 6.40
C LEU A 179 16.52 -11.46 7.23
N GLY A 180 16.39 -11.53 8.56
CA GLY A 180 17.51 -11.38 9.47
C GLY A 180 18.30 -12.67 9.56
N TYR A 181 19.61 -12.60 9.49
CA TYR A 181 20.49 -13.76 9.55
C TYR A 181 21.81 -13.46 10.23
N THR A 182 22.48 -14.48 10.67
CA THR A 182 23.87 -14.48 11.12
C THR A 182 24.63 -15.57 10.35
N ILE A 183 25.93 -15.40 10.24
CA ILE A 183 26.80 -16.42 9.61
C ILE A 183 27.55 -17.11 10.74
N ASP A 184 27.48 -18.44 10.79
CA ASP A 184 28.19 -19.24 11.79
C ASP A 184 29.65 -19.49 11.41
N SER A 185 30.38 -20.20 12.28
CA SER A 185 31.79 -20.55 12.05
C SER A 185 32.04 -21.45 10.83
N ASN A 186 30.99 -22.13 10.33
CA ASN A 186 31.05 -22.99 9.15
C ASN A 186 30.66 -22.25 7.87
N ASN A 187 30.41 -20.96 7.97
CA ASN A 187 29.91 -20.09 6.89
C ASN A 187 28.47 -20.42 6.47
N ASP A 188 27.68 -21.04 7.37
CA ASP A 188 26.28 -21.35 7.15
C ASP A 188 25.38 -20.20 7.58
N ILE A 189 24.27 -19.99 6.85
CA ILE A 189 23.28 -18.98 7.16
C ILE A 189 22.36 -19.47 8.27
N VAL A 190 22.39 -18.78 9.40
CA VAL A 190 21.53 -19.05 10.56
C VAL A 190 20.47 -17.98 10.66
N TYR A 191 19.20 -18.39 10.65
CA TYR A 191 18.06 -17.50 10.79
C TYR A 191 18.04 -16.77 12.12
N ASN A 192 17.85 -15.45 12.09
CA ASN A 192 17.69 -14.61 13.27
C ASN A 192 16.29 -13.98 13.31
N PRO A 193 15.35 -14.54 14.09
CA PRO A 193 13.99 -14.00 14.17
C PRO A 193 13.92 -12.59 14.77
N ALA A 194 14.85 -12.20 15.63
CA ALA A 194 14.83 -10.90 16.30
C ALA A 194 15.09 -9.73 15.34
N THR A 195 15.82 -9.97 14.25
CA THR A 195 16.14 -8.95 13.23
C THR A 195 15.32 -9.14 11.94
N SER A 196 14.42 -10.13 11.91
CA SER A 196 13.58 -10.43 10.77
C SER A 196 12.25 -9.68 10.82
N THR A 197 11.79 -9.21 9.67
CA THR A 197 10.43 -8.67 9.48
C THR A 197 9.66 -9.59 8.55
N GLN A 198 8.48 -10.03 9.00
CA GLN A 198 7.61 -10.90 8.21
C GLN A 198 6.86 -10.14 7.13
N PHE A 199 6.32 -10.85 6.14
CA PHE A 199 5.36 -10.27 5.20
C PHE A 199 4.08 -9.90 5.95
N GLU A 200 3.57 -8.70 5.70
CA GLU A 200 2.29 -8.24 6.28
C GLU A 200 1.07 -8.79 5.53
N TRP A 201 1.29 -9.46 4.41
CA TRP A 201 0.24 -10.06 3.59
C TRP A 201 -0.41 -11.27 4.26
N PRO A 202 -1.70 -11.56 3.96
CA PRO A 202 -2.37 -12.76 4.44
C PRO A 202 -1.64 -14.04 4.02
N GLU A 203 -1.76 -15.10 4.83
CA GLU A 203 -1.03 -16.35 4.57
C GLU A 203 -1.38 -17.03 3.25
N ASP A 204 -2.61 -16.88 2.77
CA ASP A 204 -3.08 -17.41 1.49
C ASP A 204 -2.34 -16.82 0.29
N THR A 205 -1.86 -15.57 0.41
CA THR A 205 -1.10 -14.88 -0.63
C THR A 205 0.40 -15.20 -0.63
N HIS A 206 0.92 -15.82 0.44
CA HIS A 206 2.36 -16.08 0.58
C HIS A 206 2.90 -16.99 -0.52
N THR A 207 2.09 -17.93 -1.04
CA THR A 207 2.48 -18.78 -2.16
C THR A 207 2.65 -17.98 -3.45
N ASP A 208 1.80 -17.01 -3.69
CA ASP A 208 1.90 -16.12 -4.86
C ASP A 208 3.16 -15.26 -4.76
N ILE A 209 3.39 -14.63 -3.60
CA ILE A 209 4.59 -13.85 -3.33
C ILE A 209 5.86 -14.70 -3.52
N ALA A 210 5.88 -15.95 -3.02
CA ALA A 210 7.00 -16.86 -3.22
C ALA A 210 7.24 -17.17 -4.71
N ASN A 211 6.18 -17.34 -5.51
CA ASN A 211 6.29 -17.54 -6.96
C ASN A 211 6.83 -16.29 -7.67
N TRP A 212 6.41 -15.09 -7.25
CA TRP A 212 6.95 -13.84 -7.77
C TRP A 212 8.42 -13.65 -7.44
N LEU A 213 8.82 -13.99 -6.20
CA LEU A 213 10.22 -13.97 -5.78
C LEU A 213 11.08 -14.94 -6.60
N VAL A 214 10.58 -16.17 -6.86
CA VAL A 214 11.27 -17.12 -7.74
C VAL A 214 11.45 -16.54 -9.14
N SER A 215 10.41 -15.90 -9.71
CA SER A 215 10.49 -15.26 -11.02
C SER A 215 11.55 -14.16 -11.05
N TRP A 216 11.49 -13.25 -10.09
CA TRP A 216 12.42 -12.11 -9.99
C TRP A 216 13.88 -12.55 -9.82
N LEU A 217 14.11 -13.54 -8.96
CA LEU A 217 15.45 -14.10 -8.75
C LEU A 217 15.94 -14.89 -9.98
N ALA A 218 15.06 -15.64 -10.65
CA ALA A 218 15.40 -16.40 -11.85
C ALA A 218 15.81 -15.49 -13.01
N GLU A 219 15.14 -14.36 -13.20
CA GLU A 219 15.50 -13.34 -14.19
C GLU A 219 16.92 -12.80 -13.94
N ASN A 220 17.24 -12.51 -12.69
CA ASN A 220 18.57 -12.01 -12.31
C ASN A 220 19.68 -13.07 -12.38
N LEU A 221 19.32 -14.34 -12.20
CA LEU A 221 20.27 -15.47 -12.31
C LEU A 221 20.44 -16.01 -13.72
N ASN A 222 19.74 -15.44 -14.72
CA ASN A 222 19.74 -15.88 -16.12
C ASN A 222 19.44 -17.38 -16.29
N THR A 223 18.47 -17.91 -15.57
CA THR A 223 18.01 -19.30 -15.67
C THR A 223 16.73 -19.39 -16.52
N PRO A 224 16.83 -19.65 -17.84
CA PRO A 224 15.69 -19.56 -18.76
C PRO A 224 14.53 -20.51 -18.41
N MET A 225 14.82 -21.69 -17.85
CA MET A 225 13.80 -22.65 -17.46
C MET A 225 12.94 -22.17 -16.28
N LEU A 226 13.54 -21.54 -15.28
CA LEU A 226 12.83 -20.98 -14.14
C LEU A 226 11.97 -19.79 -14.55
N ILE A 227 12.45 -18.96 -15.47
CA ILE A 227 11.71 -17.83 -16.03
C ILE A 227 10.42 -18.32 -16.70
N GLN A 228 10.50 -19.30 -17.60
CA GLN A 228 9.34 -19.85 -18.29
C GLN A 228 8.32 -20.51 -17.34
N GLN A 229 8.77 -21.21 -16.31
CA GLN A 229 7.88 -21.80 -15.32
C GLN A 229 7.19 -20.74 -14.45
N ALA A 230 7.90 -19.70 -14.08
CA ALA A 230 7.38 -18.62 -13.29
C ALA A 230 6.35 -17.77 -14.08
N GLU A 231 6.63 -17.49 -15.36
CA GLU A 231 5.68 -16.79 -16.24
C GLU A 231 4.39 -17.57 -16.45
N ARG A 232 4.47 -18.88 -16.70
CA ARG A 232 3.29 -19.73 -16.82
C ARG A 232 2.41 -19.69 -15.56
N ARG A 233 3.00 -19.62 -14.38
CA ARG A 233 2.25 -19.55 -13.12
C ARG A 233 1.66 -18.16 -12.86
N LYS A 234 2.37 -17.09 -13.23
CA LYS A 234 1.81 -15.73 -13.22
C LYS A 234 0.54 -15.63 -14.09
N MET A 235 0.56 -16.27 -15.26
CA MET A 235 -0.60 -16.31 -16.17
C MET A 235 -1.77 -17.19 -15.67
N GLN A 236 -1.49 -18.21 -14.85
CA GLN A 236 -2.52 -19.09 -14.30
C GLN A 236 -3.19 -18.55 -13.03
N GLY A 237 -2.61 -17.54 -12.39
CA GLY A 237 -3.12 -16.91 -11.17
C GLY A 237 -3.85 -15.58 -11.40
N GLN A 238 -4.09 -15.20 -12.67
CA GLN A 238 -4.86 -14.00 -13.04
C GLN A 238 -6.34 -14.39 -13.35
#